data_10b2c1fb9ec4d61a8848e78154cf02df
#
_entry.id   10b2c1fb9ec4d61a8848e78154cf02df
#
_cell.length_a   1.000
_cell.length_b   1.000
_cell.length_c   1.000
_cell.angle_alpha   90.00
_cell.angle_beta   90.00
_cell.angle_gamma   90.00
#
_symmetry.space_group_name_H-M   'P 1'
#
loop_
_entity.id
_entity.type
_entity.pdbx_description
1 polymer ?
#
loop_
_entity_poly.entity_id
_entity_poly.type
_entity_poly.pdbx_seq_one_letter_code
_entity_poly.pdbx_strand_id
1 'polypeptide(L)'
;MLIARAMMSDARLLILDEPCTGLDPVARELFLEFLGRLSRRPDAPTLVLVTHHVEEITPIFSHALLLRGGTVLASGPIGRALTSRSLSQLFDHPVRLTRSGGRLSLRVDLALNQAS
;
A
#
# COMPACT_ATOMS: atom_id res chain seq x y z
N MET A 1 -0.37 -7.05 -20.40
CA MET A 1 -0.29 -6.62 -19.01
C MET A 1 -1.66 -6.21 -18.51
N LEU A 2 -2.04 -6.61 -17.31
CA LEU A 2 -3.38 -6.35 -16.77
C LEU A 2 -3.70 -4.86 -16.67
N ILE A 3 -2.72 -4.05 -16.25
CA ILE A 3 -2.91 -2.61 -16.09
C ILE A 3 -3.25 -1.96 -17.42
N ALA A 4 -2.52 -2.29 -18.48
CA ALA A 4 -2.77 -1.74 -19.80
C ALA A 4 -4.18 -2.10 -20.29
N ARG A 5 -4.61 -3.34 -20.07
CA ARG A 5 -5.96 -3.75 -20.44
C ARG A 5 -7.02 -2.97 -19.69
N ALA A 6 -6.86 -2.83 -18.37
CA ALA A 6 -7.83 -2.13 -17.55
C ALA A 6 -7.96 -0.67 -17.97
N MET A 7 -6.84 -0.02 -18.31
CA MET A 7 -6.86 1.36 -18.78
C MET A 7 -7.54 1.51 -20.13
N MET A 8 -7.39 0.53 -21.00
CA MET A 8 -8.00 0.56 -22.32
C MET A 8 -9.49 0.24 -22.28
N SER A 9 -9.98 -0.36 -21.21
CA SER A 9 -11.39 -0.74 -21.09
C SER A 9 -12.26 0.37 -20.51
N ASP A 10 -11.73 1.57 -20.31
CA ASP A 10 -12.47 2.70 -19.74
C ASP A 10 -13.06 2.34 -18.36
N ALA A 11 -12.30 1.62 -17.57
CA ALA A 11 -12.75 1.15 -16.28
C ALA A 11 -12.90 2.30 -15.29
N ARG A 12 -14.02 2.30 -14.53
CA ARG A 12 -14.22 3.24 -13.42
C ARG A 12 -13.54 2.76 -12.15
N LEU A 13 -13.21 1.50 -12.09
CA LEU A 13 -12.55 0.88 -10.95
C LEU A 13 -11.38 0.07 -11.47
N LEU A 14 -10.19 0.37 -10.96
CA LEU A 14 -8.97 -0.36 -11.31
C LEU A 14 -8.44 -1.02 -10.05
N ILE A 15 -8.46 -2.34 -10.06
CA ILE A 15 -7.93 -3.14 -8.94
C ILE A 15 -6.57 -3.68 -9.35
N LEU A 16 -5.55 -3.36 -8.56
CA LEU A 16 -4.18 -3.78 -8.78
C LEU A 16 -3.77 -4.72 -7.65
N ASP A 17 -3.60 -5.98 -7.99
CA ASP A 17 -3.27 -7.02 -7.01
C ASP A 17 -1.77 -7.32 -7.08
N GLU A 18 -1.03 -6.88 -6.06
CA GLU A 18 0.41 -7.08 -5.95
C GLU A 18 1.15 -6.62 -7.20
N PRO A 19 0.89 -5.39 -7.70
CA PRO A 19 1.41 -4.99 -9.01
C PRO A 19 2.92 -4.79 -9.04
N CYS A 20 3.55 -4.59 -7.89
CA CYS A 20 4.98 -4.33 -7.82
C CYS A 20 5.81 -5.59 -7.57
N THR A 21 5.17 -6.76 -7.52
CA THR A 21 5.88 -8.02 -7.31
C THR A 21 6.91 -8.23 -8.40
N GLY A 22 8.15 -8.48 -8.01
CA GLY A 22 9.24 -8.71 -8.95
C GLY A 22 9.89 -7.47 -9.51
N LEU A 23 9.38 -6.28 -9.16
CA LEU A 23 10.01 -5.02 -9.61
C LEU A 23 11.16 -4.65 -8.69
N ASP A 24 12.25 -4.14 -9.27
CA ASP A 24 13.30 -3.52 -8.48
C ASP A 24 12.83 -2.17 -7.91
N PRO A 25 13.58 -1.55 -6.98
CA PRO A 25 13.14 -0.31 -6.35
C PRO A 25 12.89 0.84 -7.34
N VAL A 26 13.68 0.94 -8.41
CA VAL A 26 13.50 2.01 -9.40
C VAL A 26 12.22 1.78 -10.19
N ALA A 27 12.02 0.56 -10.68
CA ALA A 27 10.81 0.22 -11.44
C ALA A 27 9.56 0.40 -10.58
N ARG A 28 9.64 0.06 -9.29
CA ARG A 28 8.53 0.27 -8.36
C ARG A 28 8.18 1.75 -8.25
N GLU A 29 9.17 2.61 -8.06
CA GLU A 29 8.92 4.05 -7.92
C GLU A 29 8.36 4.65 -9.21
N LEU A 30 8.82 4.20 -10.36
CA LEU A 30 8.27 4.65 -11.64
C LEU A 30 6.81 4.23 -11.80
N PHE A 31 6.47 3.03 -11.36
CA PHE A 31 5.09 2.55 -11.40
C PHE A 31 4.20 3.37 -10.47
N LEU A 32 4.66 3.65 -9.25
CA LEU A 32 3.88 4.46 -8.30
C LEU A 32 3.70 5.88 -8.80
N GLU A 33 4.71 6.45 -9.45
CA GLU A 33 4.59 7.75 -10.09
C GLU A 33 3.55 7.74 -11.21
N PHE A 34 3.53 6.67 -11.99
CA PHE A 34 2.51 6.48 -13.02
C PHE A 34 1.10 6.48 -12.42
N LEU A 35 0.90 5.76 -11.31
CA LEU A 35 -0.40 5.76 -10.63
C LEU A 35 -0.75 7.16 -10.13
N GLY A 36 0.23 7.90 -9.65
CA GLY A 36 0.02 9.28 -9.22
C GLY A 36 -0.49 10.16 -10.35
N ARG A 37 0.11 10.03 -11.54
CA ARG A 37 -0.34 10.77 -12.71
C ARG A 37 -1.74 10.35 -13.13
N LEU A 38 -2.00 9.05 -13.12
CA LEU A 38 -3.32 8.51 -13.47
C LEU A 38 -4.40 9.06 -12.53
N SER A 39 -4.10 9.15 -11.25
CA SER A 39 -5.06 9.61 -10.24
C SER A 39 -5.43 11.09 -10.39
N ARG A 40 -4.60 11.86 -11.06
CA ARG A 40 -4.85 13.30 -11.27
C ARG A 40 -5.63 13.62 -12.53
N ARG A 41 -5.92 12.62 -13.36
CA ARG A 41 -6.70 12.83 -14.58
C ARG A 41 -8.17 13.10 -14.23
N PRO A 42 -8.86 13.95 -15.01
CA PRO A 42 -10.29 14.21 -14.76
C PRO A 42 -11.15 12.94 -14.84
N ASP A 43 -10.74 11.98 -15.66
CA ASP A 43 -11.44 10.72 -15.86
C ASP A 43 -10.81 9.57 -15.08
N ALA A 44 -10.09 9.89 -14.00
CA ALA A 44 -9.36 8.89 -13.24
C ALA A 44 -10.30 7.82 -12.66
N PRO A 45 -9.94 6.54 -12.76
CA PRO A 45 -10.70 5.50 -12.08
C PRO A 45 -10.46 5.54 -10.58
N THR A 46 -11.36 4.92 -9.82
CA THR A 46 -11.08 4.62 -8.43
C THR A 46 -10.00 3.53 -8.39
N LEU A 47 -8.94 3.76 -7.62
CA LEU A 47 -7.83 2.83 -7.55
C LEU A 47 -7.92 2.02 -6.26
N VAL A 48 -7.81 0.70 -6.40
CA VAL A 48 -7.68 -0.21 -5.27
C VAL A 48 -6.35 -0.94 -5.42
N LEU A 49 -5.45 -0.73 -4.48
CA LEU A 49 -4.14 -1.38 -4.47
C LEU A 49 -4.14 -2.46 -3.39
N VAL A 50 -3.90 -3.70 -3.81
CA VAL A 50 -3.72 -4.81 -2.87
C VAL A 50 -2.23 -5.07 -2.76
N THR A 51 -1.69 -4.94 -1.56
CA THR A 51 -0.26 -5.09 -1.34
C THR A 51 0.05 -5.53 0.09
N HIS A 52 1.22 -6.12 0.28
CA HIS A 52 1.79 -6.41 1.60
C HIS A 52 2.84 -5.36 2.02
N HIS A 53 3.06 -4.34 1.21
CA HIS A 53 4.15 -3.39 1.41
C HIS A 53 3.62 -1.98 1.62
N VAL A 54 3.75 -1.46 2.83
CA VAL A 54 3.30 -0.09 3.14
C VAL A 54 4.05 0.95 2.31
N GLU A 55 5.26 0.62 1.84
CA GLU A 55 6.05 1.52 1.01
C GLU A 55 5.38 1.86 -0.31
N GLU A 56 4.43 1.05 -0.76
CA GLU A 56 3.69 1.29 -1.99
C GLU A 56 2.49 2.21 -1.80
N ILE A 57 2.15 2.54 -0.55
CA ILE A 57 1.02 3.39 -0.26
C ILE A 57 1.47 4.84 -0.31
N THR A 58 1.20 5.48 -1.44
CA THR A 58 1.55 6.89 -1.65
C THR A 58 0.38 7.79 -1.22
N PRO A 59 0.57 9.11 -1.19
CA PRO A 59 -0.50 10.03 -0.76
C PRO A 59 -1.76 10.03 -1.63
N ILE A 60 -1.76 9.37 -2.79
CA ILE A 60 -2.96 9.29 -3.61
C ILE A 60 -4.04 8.40 -2.99
N PHE A 61 -3.68 7.55 -2.04
CA PHE A 61 -4.63 6.67 -1.37
C PHE A 61 -5.14 7.34 -0.10
N SER A 62 -6.45 7.35 0.06
CA SER A 62 -7.09 8.02 1.19
C SER A 62 -7.50 7.05 2.30
N HIS A 63 -7.79 5.80 1.95
CA HIS A 63 -8.33 4.81 2.87
C HIS A 63 -7.56 3.51 2.78
N ALA A 64 -7.61 2.74 3.86
CA ALA A 64 -7.00 1.43 3.91
C ALA A 64 -7.95 0.43 4.56
N LEU A 65 -7.81 -0.82 4.15
CA LEU A 65 -8.50 -1.97 4.72
C LEU A 65 -7.44 -3.02 5.04
N LEU A 66 -7.34 -3.38 6.30
CA LEU A 66 -6.39 -4.40 6.76
C LEU A 66 -7.15 -5.69 7.01
N LEU A 67 -6.74 -6.74 6.31
CA LEU A 67 -7.36 -8.05 6.41
C LEU A 67 -6.39 -9.05 7.05
N ARG A 68 -6.90 -9.84 7.98
CA ARG A 68 -6.15 -10.91 8.61
C ARG A 68 -7.06 -12.10 8.83
N GLY A 69 -6.65 -13.25 8.32
CA GLY A 69 -7.41 -14.48 8.49
C GLY A 69 -8.83 -14.39 7.95
N GLY A 70 -9.05 -13.64 6.87
CA GLY A 70 -10.36 -13.48 6.27
C GLY A 70 -11.26 -12.48 6.98
N THR A 71 -10.78 -11.79 8.02
CA THR A 71 -11.56 -10.80 8.74
C THR A 71 -10.92 -9.43 8.65
N VAL A 72 -11.76 -8.39 8.86
CA VAL A 72 -11.28 -7.01 8.85
C VAL A 72 -10.66 -6.69 10.19
N LEU A 73 -9.37 -6.39 10.19
CA LEU A 73 -8.64 -5.98 11.38
C LEU A 73 -8.81 -4.48 11.65
N ALA A 74 -8.75 -3.68 10.59
CA ALA A 74 -8.91 -2.23 10.67
C ALA A 74 -9.36 -1.72 9.32
N SER A 75 -10.12 -0.63 9.32
CA SER A 75 -10.50 0.05 8.08
C SER A 75 -10.76 1.52 8.36
N GLY A 76 -10.60 2.34 7.33
CA GLY A 76 -10.88 3.76 7.43
C GLY A 76 -9.81 4.62 6.77
N PRO A 77 -9.80 5.93 7.06
CA PRO A 77 -8.75 6.82 6.55
C PRO A 77 -7.37 6.29 6.91
N ILE A 78 -6.41 6.50 6.00
CA ILE A 78 -5.05 5.98 6.13
C ILE A 78 -4.45 6.28 7.52
N GLY A 79 -4.56 7.52 7.99
CA GLY A 79 -3.95 7.90 9.25
C GLY A 79 -4.51 7.19 10.48
N ARG A 80 -5.74 6.68 10.39
CA ARG A 80 -6.36 5.93 11.48
C ARG A 80 -6.22 4.43 11.33
N ALA A 81 -6.29 3.93 10.09
CA ALA A 81 -6.24 2.50 9.83
C ALA A 81 -4.81 1.96 9.91
N LEU A 82 -3.83 2.72 9.39
CA LEU A 82 -2.43 2.29 9.36
C LEU A 82 -1.68 2.94 10.51
N THR A 83 -1.47 2.17 11.55
CA THR A 83 -0.70 2.57 12.73
C THR A 83 0.30 1.49 13.05
N SER A 84 1.31 1.82 13.85
CA SER A 84 2.25 0.81 14.33
C SER A 84 1.52 -0.31 15.06
N ARG A 85 0.48 0.04 15.81
CA ARG A 85 -0.31 -0.94 16.55
C ARG A 85 -1.08 -1.88 15.64
N SER A 86 -1.82 -1.33 14.65
CA SER A 86 -2.61 -2.16 13.75
C SER A 86 -1.74 -3.05 12.89
N LEU A 87 -0.58 -2.54 12.43
CA LEU A 87 0.33 -3.32 11.63
C LEU A 87 1.05 -4.38 12.46
N SER A 88 1.34 -4.10 13.73
CA SER A 88 1.89 -5.12 14.62
C SER A 88 0.91 -6.26 14.85
N GLN A 89 -0.38 -5.94 14.95
CA GLN A 89 -1.41 -6.97 15.03
C GLN A 89 -1.53 -7.75 13.72
N LEU A 90 -1.47 -7.04 12.59
CA LEU A 90 -1.60 -7.67 11.28
C LEU A 90 -0.49 -8.68 11.03
N PHE A 91 0.75 -8.31 11.34
CA PHE A 91 1.92 -9.16 11.09
C PHE A 91 2.27 -10.07 12.28
N ASP A 92 1.51 -9.95 13.38
CA ASP A 92 1.74 -10.73 14.60
C ASP A 92 3.19 -10.60 15.09
N HIS A 93 3.73 -9.38 15.01
CA HIS A 93 5.10 -9.08 15.38
C HIS A 93 5.22 -7.57 15.60
N PRO A 94 6.01 -7.12 16.59
CA PRO A 94 6.19 -5.68 16.77
C PRO A 94 6.83 -5.04 15.54
N VAL A 95 6.16 -4.05 15.00
CA VAL A 95 6.67 -3.26 13.87
C VAL A 95 6.43 -1.79 14.15
N ARG A 96 7.23 -0.95 13.52
CA ARG A 96 7.10 0.49 13.64
C ARG A 96 6.86 1.10 12.27
N LEU A 97 5.76 1.85 12.16
CA LEU A 97 5.42 2.59 10.96
C LEU A 97 6.00 4.00 11.08
N THR A 98 6.72 4.43 10.06
CA THR A 98 7.29 5.77 9.99
C THR A 98 6.79 6.47 8.74
N ARG A 99 6.74 7.81 8.80
CA ARG A 99 6.32 8.64 7.67
C ARG A 99 7.41 9.65 7.39
N SER A 100 7.73 9.81 6.12
CA SER A 100 8.70 10.79 5.69
C SER A 100 8.34 11.25 4.28
N GLY A 101 8.15 12.56 4.10
CA GLY A 101 7.81 13.11 2.81
C GLY A 101 6.52 12.53 2.21
N GLY A 102 5.54 12.22 3.03
CA GLY A 102 4.29 11.61 2.58
C GLY A 102 4.41 10.12 2.27
N ARG A 103 5.58 9.53 2.47
CA ARG A 103 5.82 8.12 2.21
C ARG A 103 5.90 7.34 3.52
N LEU A 104 5.43 6.11 3.48
CA LEU A 104 5.42 5.22 4.62
C LEU A 104 6.56 4.22 4.51
N SER A 105 7.12 3.86 5.64
CA SER A 105 8.06 2.75 5.72
C SER A 105 7.82 1.96 7.00
N LEU A 106 8.20 0.69 6.96
CA LEU A 106 7.97 -0.22 8.06
C LEU A 106 9.31 -0.73 8.56
N ARG A 107 9.48 -0.64 9.88
CA ARG A 107 10.65 -1.19 10.53
C ARG A 107 10.23 -2.36 11.40
N VAL A 108 10.82 -3.51 11.17
CA VAL A 108 10.55 -4.68 11.98
C VAL A 108 11.42 -4.60 13.23
N ASP A 109 10.79 -4.73 14.39
CA ASP A 109 11.51 -4.66 15.66
C ASP A 109 12.03 -6.06 16.02
N LEU A 110 13.33 -6.24 15.80
CA LEU A 110 14.03 -7.49 16.13
C LEU A 110 14.90 -7.31 17.37
N ALA A 111 14.59 -6.33 18.20
CA ALA A 111 15.40 -6.01 19.36
C ALA A 111 15.57 -7.22 20.30
N LEU A 112 14.59 -8.09 20.36
CA LEU A 112 14.67 -9.29 21.18
C LEU A 112 15.84 -10.19 20.79
N ASN A 113 16.21 -10.19 19.51
CA ASN A 113 17.32 -10.98 19.03
C ASN A 113 18.65 -10.44 19.52
N GLN A 114 18.69 -9.17 19.84
CA GLN A 114 19.91 -8.49 20.29
C GLN A 114 20.17 -8.70 21.77
N ALA A 115 19.17 -9.14 22.49
CA ALA A 115 19.34 -9.44 23.91
C ALA A 115 20.13 -10.71 24.11
N SER A 116 20.30 -11.49 23.09
CA SER A 116 21.07 -12.71 23.15
C SER A 116 22.54 -12.50 22.91
#